data_0c159786edbb23527bc36d253b81f2f4
#
_entry.id   0c159786edbb23527bc36d253b81f2f4
#
_cell.length_a   1.000
_cell.length_b   1.000
_cell.length_c   1.000
_cell.angle_alpha   90.00
_cell.angle_beta   90.00
_cell.angle_gamma   90.00
#
_symmetry.space_group_name_H-M   'P 1'
#
loop_
_entity.id
_entity.type
_entity.pdbx_description
1 polymer ?
#
loop_
_entity_poly.entity_id
_entity_poly.type
_entity_poly.pdbx_seq_one_letter_code
_entity_poly.pdbx_strand_id
1 'polypeptide(L)'
;MSVFSRVLRSGEGKKVKALEAIVPDINELGDATAALSDDALRARTGEVRQRYDNGESLDDLLVEAFAVVREAAWRVIGQRHYDVQMMGGMALHLGWVAEMRTGEGKTLVSTLPAYLNGLSGRGVHLCTVNDYLASRDSEWMGQVYKFLGLTVGCIVHGLNDDCLLYTSPSPRDRTRSRMPSSA
;
A
#
# COMPACT_ATOMS: atom_id res chain seq x y z
N MET A 1 -7.72 -32.85 5.40
CA MET A 1 -8.44 -31.65 4.94
C MET A 1 -9.86 -32.05 4.56
N SER A 2 -10.86 -31.37 5.12
CA SER A 2 -12.29 -31.68 4.89
C SER A 2 -12.68 -31.41 3.43
N VAL A 3 -13.59 -32.25 2.88
CA VAL A 3 -14.19 -32.04 1.54
C VAL A 3 -14.82 -30.65 1.44
N PHE A 4 -15.38 -30.15 2.54
CA PHE A 4 -15.99 -28.83 2.64
C PHE A 4 -14.97 -27.68 2.40
N SER A 5 -13.74 -27.81 2.91
CA SER A 5 -12.67 -26.81 2.65
C SER A 5 -12.19 -26.82 1.19
N ARG A 6 -12.32 -27.96 0.51
CA ARG A 6 -11.94 -28.10 -0.90
C ARG A 6 -12.98 -27.46 -1.84
N VAL A 7 -14.27 -27.52 -1.47
CA VAL A 7 -15.37 -26.89 -2.22
C VAL A 7 -15.34 -25.36 -2.05
N LEU A 8 -15.10 -24.86 -0.83
CA LEU A 8 -14.98 -23.42 -0.56
C LEU A 8 -13.78 -22.78 -1.29
N ARG A 9 -12.72 -23.55 -1.56
CA ARG A 9 -11.53 -23.09 -2.32
C ARG A 9 -11.65 -23.30 -3.84
N SER A 10 -12.78 -23.78 -4.31
CA SER A 10 -13.05 -23.94 -5.74
C SER A 10 -13.16 -22.60 -6.44
N GLY A 11 -12.09 -22.15 -7.06
CA GLY A 11 -11.95 -20.85 -7.72
C GLY A 11 -10.76 -20.02 -7.22
N GLU A 12 -10.28 -20.23 -5.99
CA GLU A 12 -9.09 -19.54 -5.46
C GLU A 12 -7.84 -19.83 -6.30
N GLY A 13 -7.68 -21.07 -6.76
CA GLY A 13 -6.56 -21.46 -7.61
C GLY A 13 -6.47 -20.69 -8.94
N LYS A 14 -7.60 -20.26 -9.52
CA LYS A 14 -7.61 -19.43 -10.72
C LYS A 14 -7.19 -18.00 -10.41
N LYS A 15 -7.64 -17.45 -9.27
CA LYS A 15 -7.25 -16.12 -8.80
C LYS A 15 -5.76 -16.06 -8.49
N VAL A 16 -5.24 -17.06 -7.76
CA VAL A 16 -3.81 -17.15 -7.44
C VAL A 16 -2.96 -17.22 -8.72
N LYS A 17 -3.33 -18.07 -9.69
CA LYS A 17 -2.63 -18.14 -10.97
C LYS A 17 -2.67 -16.85 -11.78
N ALA A 18 -3.78 -16.11 -11.72
CA ALA A 18 -3.87 -14.81 -12.38
C ALA A 18 -2.92 -13.79 -11.76
N LEU A 19 -2.79 -13.76 -10.43
CA LEU A 19 -1.82 -12.90 -9.75
C LEU A 19 -0.38 -13.35 -10.02
N GLU A 20 -0.13 -14.65 -10.01
CA GLU A 20 1.18 -15.24 -10.30
C GLU A 20 1.68 -14.85 -11.72
N ALA A 21 0.76 -14.74 -12.67
CA ALA A 21 1.08 -14.38 -14.06
C ALA A 21 1.56 -12.90 -14.20
N ILE A 22 1.23 -12.02 -13.27
CA ILE A 22 1.63 -10.59 -13.28
C ILE A 22 3.03 -10.40 -12.66
N VAL A 23 3.45 -11.30 -11.77
CA VAL A 23 4.72 -11.16 -11.05
C VAL A 23 5.95 -11.05 -11.98
N PRO A 24 6.05 -11.81 -13.08
CA PRO A 24 7.15 -11.66 -14.03
C PRO A 24 7.28 -10.25 -14.60
N ASP A 25 6.17 -9.57 -14.91
CA ASP A 25 6.17 -8.22 -15.45
C ASP A 25 6.75 -7.21 -14.43
N ILE A 26 6.43 -7.39 -13.14
CA ILE A 26 7.02 -6.59 -12.06
C ILE A 26 8.53 -6.89 -11.92
N ASN A 27 8.93 -8.15 -12.07
CA ASN A 27 10.32 -8.55 -11.97
C ASN A 27 11.15 -8.00 -13.13
N GLU A 28 10.59 -7.95 -14.35
CA GLU A 28 11.26 -7.40 -15.53
C GLU A 28 11.64 -5.92 -15.36
N LEU A 29 10.81 -5.15 -14.65
CA LEU A 29 11.11 -3.76 -14.33
C LEU A 29 12.17 -3.59 -13.21
N GLY A 30 12.56 -4.69 -12.55
CA GLY A 30 13.44 -4.65 -11.38
C GLY A 30 14.80 -4.00 -11.66
N ASP A 31 15.49 -4.43 -12.70
CA ASP A 31 16.84 -3.93 -13.05
C ASP A 31 16.78 -2.47 -13.51
N ALA A 32 15.78 -2.12 -14.32
CA ALA A 32 15.58 -0.74 -14.78
C ALA A 32 15.28 0.20 -13.61
N THR A 33 14.48 -0.25 -12.65
CA THR A 33 14.14 0.52 -11.43
C THR A 33 15.35 0.64 -10.50
N ALA A 34 16.13 -0.42 -10.35
CA ALA A 34 17.35 -0.42 -9.54
C ALA A 34 18.44 0.50 -10.11
N ALA A 35 18.48 0.71 -11.42
CA ALA A 35 19.44 1.61 -12.08
C ALA A 35 19.11 3.10 -11.89
N LEU A 36 17.89 3.46 -11.42
CA LEU A 36 17.50 4.83 -11.18
C LEU A 36 18.24 5.44 -9.99
N SER A 37 18.57 6.73 -10.05
CA SER A 37 18.99 7.48 -8.87
C SER A 37 17.80 7.63 -7.88
N ASP A 38 18.08 7.99 -6.64
CA ASP A 38 17.03 8.22 -5.63
C ASP A 38 16.05 9.30 -6.06
N ASP A 39 16.54 10.37 -6.66
CA ASP A 39 15.68 11.46 -7.16
C ASP A 39 14.84 11.01 -8.36
N ALA A 40 15.40 10.21 -9.26
CA ALA A 40 14.66 9.63 -10.38
C ALA A 40 13.60 8.64 -9.90
N LEU A 41 13.91 7.82 -8.89
CA LEU A 41 12.94 6.89 -8.29
C LEU A 41 11.78 7.64 -7.62
N ARG A 42 12.06 8.75 -6.91
CA ARG A 42 11.03 9.63 -6.32
C ARG A 42 10.17 10.28 -7.40
N ALA A 43 10.78 10.75 -8.49
CA ALA A 43 10.07 11.40 -9.59
C ALA A 43 9.04 10.48 -10.24
N ARG A 44 9.25 9.14 -10.22
CA ARG A 44 8.26 8.16 -10.70
C ARG A 44 6.90 8.32 -10.05
N THR A 45 6.84 8.67 -8.76
CA THR A 45 5.56 8.93 -8.08
C THR A 45 4.76 10.04 -8.75
N GLY A 46 5.43 11.12 -9.16
CA GLY A 46 4.80 12.22 -9.89
C GLY A 46 4.32 11.81 -11.27
N GLU A 47 5.13 11.06 -12.02
CA GLU A 47 4.80 10.56 -13.36
C GLU A 47 3.59 9.61 -13.33
N VAL A 48 3.59 8.64 -12.40
CA VAL A 48 2.49 7.67 -12.26
C VAL A 48 1.21 8.37 -11.79
N ARG A 49 1.31 9.36 -10.88
CA ARG A 49 0.16 10.17 -10.46
C ARG A 49 -0.42 10.97 -11.62
N GLN A 50 0.42 11.59 -12.45
CA GLN A 50 -0.05 12.33 -13.61
C GLN A 50 -0.80 11.43 -14.61
N ARG A 51 -0.35 10.20 -14.81
CA ARG A 51 -1.04 9.22 -15.66
C ARG A 51 -2.41 8.85 -15.08
N TYR A 52 -2.48 8.65 -13.76
CA TYR A 52 -3.76 8.44 -13.06
C TYR A 52 -4.71 9.64 -13.24
N ASP A 53 -4.22 10.86 -13.07
CA ASP A 53 -5.01 12.09 -13.25
C ASP A 53 -5.48 12.26 -14.71
N ASN A 54 -4.75 11.72 -15.67
CA ASN A 54 -5.10 11.67 -17.08
C ASN A 54 -6.11 10.54 -17.44
N GLY A 55 -6.53 9.75 -16.44
CA GLY A 55 -7.58 8.74 -16.58
C GLY A 55 -7.10 7.29 -16.70
N GLU A 56 -5.80 7.01 -16.52
CA GLU A 56 -5.30 5.64 -16.44
C GLU A 56 -5.73 4.99 -15.12
N SER A 57 -6.11 3.72 -15.14
CA SER A 57 -6.59 3.05 -13.93
C SER A 57 -5.44 2.66 -13.00
N LEU A 58 -5.72 2.52 -11.68
CA LEU A 58 -4.72 2.01 -10.75
C LEU A 58 -4.29 0.57 -11.07
N ASP A 59 -5.17 -0.21 -11.70
CA ASP A 59 -4.85 -1.58 -12.13
C ASP A 59 -3.80 -1.57 -13.25
N ASP A 60 -3.87 -0.63 -14.19
CA ASP A 60 -2.89 -0.49 -15.28
C ASP A 60 -1.53 0.01 -14.74
N LEU A 61 -1.54 0.81 -13.68
CA LEU A 61 -0.35 1.37 -13.02
C LEU A 61 0.30 0.41 -12.02
N LEU A 62 -0.35 -0.71 -11.70
CA LEU A 62 0.04 -1.62 -10.62
C LEU A 62 1.45 -2.16 -10.78
N VAL A 63 1.79 -2.65 -11.98
CA VAL A 63 3.09 -3.30 -12.25
C VAL A 63 4.24 -2.33 -11.98
N GLU A 64 4.16 -1.12 -12.51
CA GLU A 64 5.18 -0.08 -12.33
C GLU A 64 5.24 0.41 -10.88
N ALA A 65 4.09 0.68 -10.28
CA ALA A 65 4.01 1.12 -8.89
C ALA A 65 4.62 0.10 -7.92
N PHE A 66 4.35 -1.20 -8.13
CA PHE A 66 4.91 -2.25 -7.29
C PHE A 66 6.43 -2.39 -7.47
N ALA A 67 6.95 -2.25 -8.69
CA ALA A 67 8.39 -2.23 -8.93
C ALA A 67 9.06 -1.06 -8.20
N VAL A 68 8.47 0.14 -8.24
CA VAL A 68 8.96 1.34 -7.54
C VAL A 68 8.98 1.14 -6.02
N VAL A 69 7.89 0.63 -5.43
CA VAL A 69 7.83 0.38 -3.97
C VAL A 69 8.82 -0.68 -3.54
N ARG A 70 8.96 -1.75 -4.34
CA ARG A 70 9.91 -2.84 -4.06
C ARG A 70 11.33 -2.32 -3.95
N GLU A 71 11.74 -1.48 -4.89
CA GLU A 71 13.06 -0.87 -4.91
C GLU A 71 13.23 0.16 -3.77
N ALA A 72 12.23 1.01 -3.54
CA ALA A 72 12.25 1.97 -2.45
C ALA A 72 12.37 1.28 -1.08
N ALA A 73 11.63 0.21 -0.85
CA ALA A 73 11.72 -0.57 0.38
C ALA A 73 13.12 -1.18 0.58
N TRP A 74 13.72 -1.69 -0.50
CA TRP A 74 15.08 -2.19 -0.45
C TRP A 74 16.10 -1.10 -0.06
N ARG A 75 16.01 0.08 -0.67
CA ARG A 75 16.95 1.19 -0.37
C ARG A 75 16.78 1.76 1.02
N VAL A 76 15.55 1.94 1.46
CA VAL A 76 15.25 2.71 2.68
C VAL A 76 15.30 1.86 3.94
N ILE A 77 14.75 0.65 3.88
CA ILE A 77 14.62 -0.23 5.05
C ILE A 77 15.35 -1.57 4.89
N GLY A 78 16.07 -1.78 3.79
CA GLY A 78 16.83 -3.01 3.53
C GLY A 78 15.96 -4.25 3.33
N GLN A 79 14.68 -4.07 3.02
CA GLN A 79 13.74 -5.18 2.81
C GLN A 79 13.19 -5.16 1.39
N ARG A 80 13.40 -6.28 0.68
CA ARG A 80 12.88 -6.47 -0.68
C ARG A 80 11.71 -7.45 -0.64
N HIS A 81 10.61 -7.09 -1.27
CA HIS A 81 9.44 -7.97 -1.34
C HIS A 81 9.74 -9.22 -2.15
N TYR A 82 9.28 -10.36 -1.65
CA TYR A 82 9.27 -11.63 -2.38
C TYR A 82 8.06 -11.70 -3.32
N ASP A 83 8.13 -12.56 -4.33
CA ASP A 83 7.08 -12.72 -5.33
C ASP A 83 5.71 -13.06 -4.72
N VAL A 84 5.68 -13.93 -3.72
CA VAL A 84 4.44 -14.24 -2.97
C VAL A 84 3.88 -13.03 -2.22
N GLN A 85 4.73 -12.10 -1.79
CA GLN A 85 4.32 -10.87 -1.14
C GLN A 85 3.75 -9.88 -2.15
N MET A 86 4.26 -9.85 -3.39
CA MET A 86 3.64 -9.09 -4.49
C MET A 86 2.21 -9.58 -4.74
N MET A 87 2.01 -10.91 -4.81
CA MET A 87 0.67 -11.48 -4.94
C MET A 87 -0.26 -11.09 -3.79
N GLY A 88 0.24 -11.10 -2.55
CA GLY A 88 -0.50 -10.61 -1.38
C GLY A 88 -0.91 -9.14 -1.50
N GLY A 89 -0.01 -8.29 -1.96
CA GLY A 89 -0.28 -6.87 -2.23
C GLY A 89 -1.34 -6.66 -3.31
N MET A 90 -1.25 -7.41 -4.41
CA MET A 90 -2.26 -7.39 -5.49
C MET A 90 -3.63 -7.85 -4.99
N ALA A 91 -3.69 -8.92 -4.21
CA ALA A 91 -4.94 -9.42 -3.63
C ALA A 91 -5.61 -8.36 -2.75
N LEU A 92 -4.84 -7.64 -1.92
CA LEU A 92 -5.35 -6.54 -1.09
C LEU A 92 -5.85 -5.37 -1.95
N HIS A 93 -5.12 -5.00 -3.01
CA HIS A 93 -5.55 -3.94 -3.92
C HIS A 93 -6.89 -4.26 -4.60
N LEU A 94 -7.07 -5.52 -4.99
CA LEU A 94 -8.32 -6.01 -5.60
C LEU A 94 -9.47 -6.20 -4.59
N GLY A 95 -9.29 -5.81 -3.32
CA GLY A 95 -10.29 -5.94 -2.27
C GLY A 95 -10.49 -7.37 -1.76
N TRP A 96 -9.53 -8.25 -2.01
CA TRP A 96 -9.57 -9.62 -1.50
C TRP A 96 -8.91 -9.74 -0.13
N VAL A 97 -9.16 -10.83 0.56
CA VAL A 97 -8.47 -11.20 1.80
C VAL A 97 -7.24 -12.02 1.45
N ALA A 98 -6.05 -11.49 1.81
CA ALA A 98 -4.80 -12.21 1.68
C ALA A 98 -4.45 -12.90 3.00
N GLU A 99 -4.61 -14.22 3.07
CA GLU A 99 -4.20 -15.00 4.24
C GLU A 99 -2.68 -15.22 4.19
N MET A 100 -1.98 -14.75 5.21
CA MET A 100 -0.55 -14.92 5.37
C MET A 100 -0.23 -15.38 6.79
N ARG A 101 0.71 -16.31 6.93
CA ARG A 101 1.15 -16.82 8.24
C ARG A 101 1.88 -15.74 9.03
N THR A 102 1.98 -15.94 10.34
CA THR A 102 2.80 -15.10 11.20
C THR A 102 4.26 -15.16 10.76
N GLY A 103 4.91 -14.00 10.65
CA GLY A 103 6.30 -13.92 10.20
C GLY A 103 6.49 -13.75 8.68
N GLU A 104 5.45 -13.88 7.86
CA GLU A 104 5.56 -13.75 6.39
C GLU A 104 5.61 -12.30 5.87
N GLY A 105 5.77 -11.32 6.76
CA GLY A 105 5.99 -9.93 6.37
C GLY A 105 4.74 -9.16 5.95
N LYS A 106 3.58 -9.39 6.60
CA LYS A 106 2.32 -8.68 6.31
C LYS A 106 2.47 -7.16 6.32
N THR A 107 3.25 -6.62 7.24
CA THR A 107 3.52 -5.17 7.36
C THR A 107 4.24 -4.65 6.11
N LEU A 108 5.21 -5.40 5.59
CA LEU A 108 5.90 -5.06 4.34
C LEU A 108 4.96 -5.16 3.14
N VAL A 109 4.15 -6.21 3.06
CA VAL A 109 3.16 -6.41 1.98
C VAL A 109 2.19 -5.25 1.89
N SER A 110 1.76 -4.70 3.03
CA SER A 110 0.81 -3.57 3.05
C SER A 110 1.35 -2.31 2.37
N THR A 111 2.67 -2.17 2.21
CA THR A 111 3.28 -1.01 1.54
C THR A 111 2.90 -0.94 0.06
N LEU A 112 2.72 -2.07 -0.59
CA LEU A 112 2.40 -2.17 -2.02
C LEU A 112 1.04 -1.55 -2.35
N PRO A 113 -0.09 -2.06 -1.82
CA PRO A 113 -1.39 -1.48 -2.10
C PRO A 113 -1.57 -0.10 -1.48
N ALA A 114 -0.91 0.20 -0.35
CA ALA A 114 -0.98 1.52 0.26
C ALA A 114 -0.35 2.61 -0.63
N TYR A 115 0.81 2.34 -1.22
CA TYR A 115 1.42 3.27 -2.16
C TYR A 115 0.55 3.43 -3.42
N LEU A 116 0.18 2.33 -4.07
CA LEU A 116 -0.62 2.36 -5.29
C LEU A 116 -1.93 3.14 -5.11
N ASN A 117 -2.69 2.84 -4.05
CA ASN A 117 -3.94 3.55 -3.79
C ASN A 117 -3.70 4.99 -3.31
N GLY A 118 -2.57 5.27 -2.65
CA GLY A 118 -2.16 6.60 -2.25
C GLY A 118 -1.90 7.56 -3.42
N LEU A 119 -1.57 7.04 -4.60
CA LEU A 119 -1.41 7.84 -5.83
C LEU A 119 -2.70 8.57 -6.21
N SER A 120 -3.86 8.03 -5.85
CA SER A 120 -5.16 8.66 -6.12
C SER A 120 -5.39 9.99 -5.37
N GLY A 121 -4.56 10.30 -4.38
CA GLY A 121 -4.74 11.50 -3.53
C GLY A 121 -5.94 11.46 -2.58
N ARG A 122 -6.69 10.34 -2.55
CA ARG A 122 -7.87 10.19 -1.68
C ARG A 122 -7.54 9.78 -0.24
N GLY A 123 -6.27 9.49 0.03
CA GLY A 123 -5.80 8.93 1.29
C GLY A 123 -6.01 7.42 1.38
N VAL A 124 -5.16 6.78 2.19
CA VAL A 124 -5.24 5.34 2.49
C VAL A 124 -5.14 5.15 3.98
N HIS A 125 -6.01 4.31 4.53
CA HIS A 125 -6.00 3.97 5.94
C HIS A 125 -5.49 2.54 6.12
N LEU A 126 -4.41 2.41 6.91
CA LEU A 126 -3.89 1.12 7.36
C LEU A 126 -4.30 0.94 8.83
N CYS A 127 -5.15 -0.06 9.07
CA CYS A 127 -5.62 -0.38 10.41
C CYS A 127 -4.78 -1.49 11.03
N THR A 128 -4.35 -1.29 12.27
CA THR A 128 -3.62 -2.26 13.08
C THR A 128 -4.45 -2.66 14.31
N VAL A 129 -4.01 -3.71 15.00
CA VAL A 129 -4.73 -4.24 16.17
C VAL A 129 -4.68 -3.31 17.38
N ASN A 130 -3.61 -2.51 17.51
CA ASN A 130 -3.40 -1.61 18.64
C ASN A 130 -2.47 -0.45 18.30
N ASP A 131 -2.41 0.54 19.18
CA ASP A 131 -1.64 1.77 19.03
C ASP A 131 -0.12 1.53 18.94
N TYR A 132 0.40 0.54 19.65
CA TYR A 132 1.81 0.19 19.58
C TYR A 132 2.19 -0.25 18.15
N LEU A 133 1.39 -1.10 17.55
CA LEU A 133 1.64 -1.53 16.16
C LEU A 133 1.41 -0.38 15.17
N ALA A 134 0.42 0.49 15.40
CA ALA A 134 0.20 1.65 14.57
C ALA A 134 1.43 2.57 14.56
N SER A 135 1.97 2.90 15.73
CA SER A 135 3.17 3.73 15.87
C SER A 135 4.39 3.07 15.24
N ARG A 136 4.65 1.81 15.58
CA ARG A 136 5.79 1.04 15.04
C ARG A 136 5.75 0.96 13.51
N ASP A 137 4.60 0.58 12.95
CA ASP A 137 4.46 0.36 11.51
C ASP A 137 4.48 1.70 10.75
N SER A 138 3.93 2.77 11.30
CA SER A 138 4.02 4.12 10.72
C SER A 138 5.45 4.67 10.72
N GLU A 139 6.24 4.41 11.77
CA GLU A 139 7.64 4.80 11.83
C GLU A 139 8.49 3.99 10.85
N TRP A 140 8.29 2.70 10.80
CA TRP A 140 9.12 1.79 10.00
C TRP A 140 8.76 1.85 8.52
N MET A 141 7.53 1.51 8.15
CA MET A 141 7.07 1.53 6.74
C MET A 141 6.86 2.95 6.22
N GLY A 142 6.57 3.88 7.12
CA GLY A 142 6.43 5.30 6.80
C GLY A 142 7.65 5.91 6.12
N GLN A 143 8.85 5.36 6.36
CA GLN A 143 10.07 5.78 5.68
C GLN A 143 9.99 5.54 4.17
N VAL A 144 9.42 4.40 3.74
CA VAL A 144 9.24 4.06 2.33
C VAL A 144 8.29 5.04 1.65
N TYR A 145 7.14 5.33 2.30
CA TYR A 145 6.16 6.27 1.76
C TYR A 145 6.73 7.69 1.66
N LYS A 146 7.41 8.16 2.70
CA LYS A 146 8.05 9.49 2.73
C LYS A 146 9.14 9.61 1.67
N PHE A 147 9.93 8.56 1.49
CA PHE A 147 10.94 8.50 0.44
C PHE A 147 10.30 8.68 -0.95
N LEU A 148 9.15 8.09 -1.18
CA LEU A 148 8.39 8.19 -2.43
C LEU A 148 7.50 9.45 -2.51
N GLY A 149 7.61 10.39 -1.54
CA GLY A 149 6.90 11.67 -1.58
C GLY A 149 5.45 11.63 -1.09
N LEU A 150 5.05 10.57 -0.39
CA LEU A 150 3.76 10.50 0.29
C LEU A 150 3.87 11.01 1.73
N THR A 151 2.80 11.62 2.23
CA THR A 151 2.68 12.00 3.64
C THR A 151 2.14 10.85 4.48
N VAL A 152 2.64 10.73 5.70
CA VAL A 152 2.23 9.67 6.65
C VAL A 152 1.84 10.30 7.97
N GLY A 153 0.64 9.99 8.42
CA GLY A 153 0.14 10.28 9.77
C GLY A 153 -0.09 8.99 10.54
N CYS A 154 0.02 9.05 11.84
CA CYS A 154 -0.29 7.94 12.75
C CYS A 154 -1.42 8.37 13.68
N ILE A 155 -2.52 7.62 13.69
CA ILE A 155 -3.67 7.86 14.56
C ILE A 155 -3.61 6.85 15.70
N VAL A 156 -3.43 7.35 16.91
CA VAL A 156 -3.37 6.57 18.15
C VAL A 156 -4.29 7.18 19.21
N HIS A 157 -4.59 6.41 20.25
CA HIS A 157 -5.43 6.89 21.35
C HIS A 157 -4.84 8.14 22.01
N GLY A 158 -5.68 9.10 22.38
CA GLY A 158 -5.26 10.34 23.04
C GLY A 158 -4.91 11.50 22.10
N LEU A 159 -4.99 11.34 20.79
CA LEU A 159 -4.95 12.49 19.88
C LEU A 159 -6.25 13.30 19.98
N ASN A 160 -6.10 14.64 20.01
CA ASN A 160 -7.25 15.54 19.93
C ASN A 160 -7.71 15.71 18.47
N ASP A 161 -8.90 16.30 18.29
CA ASP A 161 -9.50 16.49 16.97
C ASP A 161 -8.61 17.31 16.01
N ASP A 162 -7.89 18.30 16.55
CA ASP A 162 -6.96 19.12 15.75
C ASP A 162 -5.80 18.26 15.22
N CYS A 163 -5.23 17.40 16.05
CA CYS A 163 -4.17 16.46 15.61
C CYS A 163 -4.67 15.48 14.54
N LEU A 164 -5.93 15.01 14.68
CA LEU A 164 -6.55 14.10 13.70
C LEU A 164 -6.74 14.79 12.33
N LEU A 165 -7.12 16.06 12.31
CA LEU A 165 -7.25 16.84 11.07
C LEU A 165 -5.94 16.99 10.32
N TYR A 166 -4.82 17.14 11.04
CA TYR A 166 -3.49 17.24 10.42
C TYR A 166 -2.91 15.90 9.97
N THR A 167 -3.22 14.82 10.67
CA THR A 167 -2.65 13.49 10.41
C THR A 167 -3.49 12.66 9.44
N SER A 168 -4.79 12.93 9.33
CA SER A 168 -5.69 12.19 8.44
C SER A 168 -6.72 13.14 7.80
N PRO A 169 -6.35 13.86 6.74
CA PRO A 169 -7.29 14.72 6.03
C PRO A 169 -8.32 13.87 5.25
N SER A 170 -9.16 13.13 5.98
CA SER A 170 -10.28 12.40 5.38
C SER A 170 -11.37 13.38 4.94
N PRO A 171 -11.99 13.20 3.76
CA PRO A 171 -13.15 14.00 3.36
C PRO A 171 -14.30 13.96 4.37
N ARG A 172 -14.40 12.90 5.19
CA ARG A 172 -15.38 12.79 6.29
C ARG A 172 -15.07 13.70 7.46
N ASP A 173 -13.80 13.98 7.73
CA ASP A 173 -13.40 14.84 8.84
C ASP A 173 -13.68 16.30 8.53
N ARG A 174 -13.60 16.70 7.26
CA ARG A 174 -14.01 18.05 6.80
C ARG A 174 -15.51 18.32 6.98
N THR A 175 -16.36 17.31 6.97
CA THR A 175 -17.80 17.46 7.18
C THR A 175 -18.16 17.56 8.65
N ARG A 176 -17.39 16.96 9.58
CA ARG A 176 -17.58 17.09 11.01
C ARG A 176 -17.20 18.48 11.54
N SER A 177 -16.17 19.11 11.00
CA SER A 177 -15.73 20.46 11.39
C SER A 177 -16.71 21.57 10.99
N ARG A 178 -17.77 21.26 10.24
CA ARG A 178 -18.80 22.22 9.81
C ARG A 178 -20.11 22.13 10.62
N MET A 179 -20.22 21.27 11.61
CA MET A 179 -21.34 21.33 12.52
C MET A 179 -21.12 22.47 13.51
N PRO A 180 -21.98 23.53 13.53
CA PRO A 180 -21.90 24.54 14.55
C PRO A 180 -22.15 23.86 15.88
N SER A 181 -21.29 24.13 16.87
CA SER A 181 -21.55 23.78 18.24
C SER A 181 -22.88 24.43 18.61
N SER A 182 -23.97 23.66 18.74
CA SER A 182 -25.20 24.12 19.34
C SER A 182 -24.88 24.44 20.79
N ALA A 183 -25.03 25.72 21.12
CA ALA A 183 -24.99 26.26 22.45
C ALA A 183 -25.98 25.54 23.40
#